data_f6777ed8475174d517825188bb4a95a2
#
_entry.id   f6777ed8475174d517825188bb4a95a2
#
_cell.length_a   1.000
_cell.length_b   1.000
_cell.length_c   1.000
_cell.angle_alpha   90.00
_cell.angle_beta   90.00
_cell.angle_gamma   90.00
#
_symmetry.space_group_name_H-M   'P 1'
#
loop_
_entity.id
_entity.type
_entity.pdbx_description
1 polymer ?
#
loop_
_entity_poly.entity_id
_entity_poly.type
_entity_poly.pdbx_seq_one_letter_code
_entity_poly.pdbx_strand_id
1 'polypeptide(L)'
;LKSSRGFSISLGVAALNTSIAAPQHQPDFEASKIMAEKGKDGETVLVGDFPFTDRLRQQVKTLHLFELQRVAGRTPPDQWDDILGRCSVLGLTGTTLLTRAMATYLEKAPQAYTVIIGPTTPLSPVLFSHGADVLAGSQVVSPGPVFDGIRQGMSFREFKKLGIQFVAWSKDTI
;
A
#
# COMPACT_ATOMS: atom_id res chain seq x y z
N LEU A 1 21.77 0.15 17.43
CA LEU A 1 20.34 0.40 17.67
C LEU A 1 19.86 1.61 16.86
N LYS A 2 19.90 1.51 15.52
CA LYS A 2 19.17 2.42 14.62
C LYS A 2 17.64 2.26 14.74
N SER A 3 17.17 1.47 15.69
CA SER A 3 15.79 0.99 15.75
C SER A 3 14.84 1.75 16.68
N SER A 4 15.30 2.61 17.58
CA SER A 4 14.38 3.27 18.52
C SER A 4 13.42 4.24 17.83
N ARG A 5 13.87 4.99 16.83
CA ARG A 5 12.98 5.85 16.03
C ARG A 5 12.04 5.05 15.14
N GLY A 6 12.55 4.02 14.45
CA GLY A 6 11.72 3.17 13.57
C GLY A 6 10.65 2.42 14.36
N PHE A 7 10.99 1.86 15.50
CA PHE A 7 10.06 1.19 16.40
C PHE A 7 8.97 2.14 16.91
N SER A 8 9.35 3.33 17.38
CA SER A 8 8.39 4.33 17.88
C SER A 8 7.43 4.80 16.79
N ILE A 9 7.90 4.99 15.56
CA ILE A 9 7.05 5.35 14.42
C ILE A 9 6.08 4.21 14.10
N SER A 10 6.57 2.97 14.05
CA SER A 10 5.73 1.81 13.78
C SER A 10 4.64 1.63 14.84
N LEU A 11 5.00 1.81 16.12
CA LEU A 11 4.05 1.77 17.22
C LEU A 11 3.01 2.90 17.13
N GLY A 12 3.44 4.11 16.76
CA GLY A 12 2.56 5.25 16.54
C GLY A 12 1.55 5.01 15.40
N VAL A 13 1.99 4.44 14.27
CA VAL A 13 1.10 4.08 13.16
C VAL A 13 0.14 2.96 13.56
N ALA A 14 0.59 1.97 14.32
CA ALA A 14 -0.29 0.92 14.83
C ALA A 14 -1.37 1.50 15.76
N ALA A 15 -1.00 2.38 16.69
CA ALA A 15 -1.93 3.08 17.58
C ALA A 15 -2.93 3.95 16.79
N LEU A 16 -2.45 4.67 15.76
CA LEU A 16 -3.30 5.43 14.86
C LEU A 16 -4.34 4.52 14.18
N ASN A 17 -3.89 3.40 13.61
CA ASN A 17 -4.78 2.47 12.92
C ASN A 17 -5.85 1.86 13.83
N THR A 18 -5.56 1.65 15.12
CA THR A 18 -6.58 1.19 16.08
C THR A 18 -7.60 2.25 16.45
N SER A 19 -7.28 3.53 16.25
CA SER A 19 -8.17 4.67 16.55
C SER A 19 -9.05 5.05 15.37
N ILE A 20 -8.78 4.54 14.16
CA ILE A 20 -9.58 4.80 12.96
C ILE A 20 -10.76 3.83 12.96
N ALA A 21 -11.99 4.39 12.91
CA ALA A 21 -13.18 3.58 12.70
C ALA A 21 -13.09 2.90 11.33
N ALA A 22 -13.26 1.58 11.30
CA ALA A 22 -13.25 0.84 10.04
C ALA A 22 -14.43 1.32 9.15
N PRO A 23 -14.15 1.76 7.90
CA PRO A 23 -15.21 2.13 6.98
C PRO A 23 -16.06 0.91 6.62
N GLN A 24 -17.26 1.15 6.09
CA GLN A 24 -17.99 0.10 5.39
C GLN A 24 -17.14 -0.27 4.16
N HIS A 25 -16.59 -1.49 4.17
CA HIS A 25 -15.63 -1.94 3.18
C HIS A 25 -16.31 -2.68 2.02
N GLN A 26 -15.67 -2.65 0.86
CA GLN A 26 -16.00 -3.54 -0.24
C GLN A 26 -15.28 -4.88 0.01
N PRO A 27 -16.01 -5.97 0.27
CA PRO A 27 -15.39 -7.29 0.36
C PRO A 27 -14.81 -7.68 -1.01
N ASP A 28 -13.74 -8.49 -1.00
CA ASP A 28 -13.08 -9.02 -2.20
C ASP A 28 -12.45 -8.00 -3.16
N PHE A 29 -12.16 -6.78 -2.69
CA PHE A 29 -11.46 -5.80 -3.48
C PHE A 29 -9.99 -6.20 -3.70
N GLU A 30 -9.60 -6.35 -4.94
CA GLU A 30 -8.21 -6.58 -5.32
C GLU A 30 -7.57 -5.31 -5.88
N ALA A 31 -6.73 -4.64 -5.09
CA ALA A 31 -6.00 -3.44 -5.51
C ALA A 31 -5.22 -3.63 -6.82
N SER A 32 -4.65 -4.83 -7.05
CA SER A 32 -3.93 -5.15 -8.27
C SER A 32 -4.81 -5.14 -9.52
N LYS A 33 -6.11 -5.47 -9.41
CA LYS A 33 -7.04 -5.43 -10.56
C LYS A 33 -7.33 -4.01 -11.00
N ILE A 34 -7.61 -3.10 -10.05
CA ILE A 34 -7.86 -1.70 -10.41
C ILE A 34 -6.60 -1.04 -10.97
N MET A 35 -5.42 -1.35 -10.40
CA MET A 35 -4.17 -0.86 -10.96
C MET A 35 -3.93 -1.38 -12.37
N ALA A 36 -4.23 -2.65 -12.64
CA ALA A 36 -4.11 -3.23 -13.98
C ALA A 36 -5.07 -2.56 -14.96
N GLU A 37 -6.31 -2.30 -14.57
CA GLU A 37 -7.30 -1.62 -15.39
C GLU A 37 -6.89 -0.19 -15.74
N LYS A 38 -6.50 0.60 -14.74
CA LYS A 38 -6.10 2.00 -14.90
C LYS A 38 -4.74 2.15 -15.61
N GLY A 39 -3.86 1.13 -15.50
CA GLY A 39 -2.52 1.11 -16.07
C GLY A 39 -2.40 0.56 -17.49
N LYS A 40 -3.51 0.14 -18.12
CA LYS A 40 -3.49 -0.49 -19.46
C LYS A 40 -2.80 0.34 -20.53
N ASP A 41 -3.00 1.65 -20.53
CA ASP A 41 -2.56 2.54 -21.61
C ASP A 41 -1.43 3.49 -21.17
N GLY A 42 -1.02 3.44 -19.89
CA GLY A 42 -0.08 4.39 -19.31
C GLY A 42 1.07 3.74 -18.54
N GLU A 43 1.85 4.59 -17.90
CA GLU A 43 2.93 4.16 -17.02
C GLU A 43 2.39 3.94 -15.61
N THR A 44 2.67 2.78 -15.03
CA THR A 44 2.32 2.40 -13.67
C THR A 44 3.58 2.39 -12.82
N VAL A 45 3.56 3.10 -11.70
CA VAL A 45 4.59 3.05 -10.67
C VAL A 45 4.10 2.18 -9.52
N LEU A 46 4.93 1.27 -9.05
CA LEU A 46 4.70 0.48 -7.85
C LEU A 46 5.84 0.71 -6.87
N VAL A 47 5.54 1.32 -5.73
CA VAL A 47 6.50 1.56 -4.65
C VAL A 47 6.41 0.44 -3.63
N GLY A 48 7.45 -0.39 -3.58
CA GLY A 48 7.51 -1.65 -2.82
C GLY A 48 7.25 -2.87 -3.69
N ASP A 49 7.85 -3.98 -3.31
CA ASP A 49 7.67 -5.27 -3.99
C ASP A 49 6.52 -6.05 -3.34
N PHE A 50 5.56 -6.49 -4.15
CA PHE A 50 4.37 -7.21 -3.70
C PHE A 50 4.27 -8.59 -4.36
N PRO A 51 3.59 -9.54 -3.72
CA PRO A 51 3.39 -10.89 -4.31
C PRO A 51 2.68 -10.89 -5.67
N PHE A 52 2.04 -9.79 -6.05
CA PHE A 52 1.35 -9.64 -7.33
C PHE A 52 2.17 -8.83 -8.37
N THR A 53 3.37 -8.37 -8.06
CA THR A 53 4.18 -7.49 -8.92
C THR A 53 4.38 -8.10 -10.30
N ASP A 54 4.77 -9.38 -10.40
CA ASP A 54 4.99 -10.03 -11.70
C ASP A 54 3.71 -10.19 -12.52
N ARG A 55 2.58 -10.48 -11.85
CA ARG A 55 1.27 -10.54 -12.51
C ARG A 55 0.86 -9.15 -13.02
N LEU A 56 1.03 -8.11 -12.22
CA LEU A 56 0.72 -6.73 -12.62
C LEU A 56 1.56 -6.30 -13.81
N ARG A 57 2.84 -6.65 -13.85
CA ARG A 57 3.76 -6.36 -14.97
C ARG A 57 3.25 -6.87 -16.32
N GLN A 58 2.56 -8.02 -16.32
CA GLN A 58 1.98 -8.61 -17.52
C GLN A 58 0.66 -7.96 -17.95
N GLN A 59 0.04 -7.16 -17.09
CA GLN A 59 -1.31 -6.61 -17.29
C GLN A 59 -1.32 -5.11 -17.60
N VAL A 60 -0.22 -4.39 -17.33
CA VAL A 60 -0.09 -2.95 -17.58
C VAL A 60 0.84 -2.70 -18.77
N LYS A 61 0.74 -1.53 -19.37
CA LYS A 61 1.59 -1.14 -20.49
C LYS A 61 3.08 -1.07 -20.10
N THR A 62 3.35 -0.41 -18.98
CA THR A 62 4.71 -0.28 -18.42
C THR A 62 4.64 -0.29 -16.92
N LEU A 63 5.43 -1.14 -16.25
CA LEU A 63 5.55 -1.17 -14.80
C LEU A 63 6.94 -0.73 -14.36
N HIS A 64 7.01 0.35 -13.60
CA HIS A 64 8.20 0.82 -12.90
C HIS A 64 8.14 0.37 -11.43
N LEU A 65 9.09 -0.47 -11.03
CA LEU A 65 9.20 -0.93 -9.65
C LEU A 65 10.18 -0.05 -8.88
N PHE A 66 9.68 0.70 -7.93
CA PHE A 66 10.46 1.54 -7.03
C PHE A 66 10.72 0.78 -5.74
N GLU A 67 11.91 0.22 -5.62
CA GLU A 67 12.32 -0.55 -4.45
C GLU A 67 13.76 -0.15 -4.06
N LEU A 68 13.96 0.11 -2.77
CA LEU A 68 15.28 0.48 -2.25
C LEU A 68 16.22 -0.72 -2.19
N GLN A 69 15.68 -1.89 -1.92
CA GLN A 69 16.48 -3.12 -1.96
C GLN A 69 16.81 -3.51 -3.41
N ARG A 70 17.90 -4.24 -3.58
CA ARG A 70 18.29 -4.74 -4.90
C ARG A 70 17.46 -5.97 -5.27
N VAL A 71 16.35 -5.72 -5.94
CA VAL A 71 15.49 -6.78 -6.51
C VAL A 71 15.53 -6.73 -8.02
N ALA A 72 15.23 -7.86 -8.66
CA ALA A 72 15.19 -7.94 -10.12
C ALA A 72 14.10 -6.99 -10.70
N GLY A 73 14.44 -6.31 -11.78
CA GLY A 73 13.50 -5.44 -12.49
C GLY A 73 13.13 -4.14 -11.77
N ARG A 74 13.86 -3.75 -10.70
CA ARG A 74 13.68 -2.44 -10.08
C ARG A 74 14.12 -1.31 -11.00
N THR A 75 13.41 -0.20 -10.95
CA THR A 75 13.78 1.03 -11.64
C THR A 75 14.89 1.76 -10.87
N PRO A 76 15.95 2.24 -11.54
CA PRO A 76 17.00 3.02 -10.91
C PRO A 76 16.45 4.29 -10.21
N PRO A 77 16.91 4.62 -8.98
CA PRO A 77 16.37 5.74 -8.20
C PRO A 77 16.54 7.13 -8.84
N ASP A 78 17.54 7.33 -9.67
CA ASP A 78 17.79 8.56 -10.42
C ASP A 78 16.72 8.88 -11.47
N GLN A 79 15.89 7.91 -11.83
CA GLN A 79 14.79 8.06 -12.79
C GLN A 79 13.44 8.29 -12.10
N TRP A 80 13.34 8.16 -10.78
CA TRP A 80 12.05 8.13 -10.08
C TRP A 80 11.26 9.42 -10.21
N ASP A 81 11.91 10.57 -10.08
CA ASP A 81 11.23 11.87 -10.11
C ASP A 81 10.58 12.16 -11.46
N ASP A 82 11.29 11.87 -12.54
CA ASP A 82 10.79 12.04 -13.90
C ASP A 82 9.60 11.10 -14.19
N ILE A 83 9.70 9.83 -13.75
CA ILE A 83 8.63 8.84 -13.93
C ILE A 83 7.39 9.21 -13.11
N LEU A 84 7.55 9.66 -11.86
CA LEU A 84 6.43 10.08 -11.02
C LEU A 84 5.64 11.22 -11.64
N GLY A 85 6.32 12.19 -12.26
CA GLY A 85 5.67 13.35 -12.87
C GLY A 85 4.77 13.02 -14.07
N ARG A 86 4.90 11.81 -14.65
CA ARG A 86 4.13 11.40 -15.84
C ARG A 86 3.35 10.09 -15.70
N CYS A 87 3.48 9.38 -14.56
CA CYS A 87 2.77 8.12 -14.38
C CYS A 87 1.25 8.34 -14.29
N SER A 88 0.51 7.40 -14.86
CA SER A 88 -0.96 7.38 -14.81
C SER A 88 -1.50 6.64 -13.58
N VAL A 89 -0.71 5.72 -13.03
CA VAL A 89 -1.08 4.96 -11.84
C VAL A 89 0.09 4.92 -10.85
N LEU A 90 -0.21 5.16 -9.59
CA LEU A 90 0.74 5.09 -8.48
C LEU A 90 0.25 4.12 -7.42
N GLY A 91 0.92 2.98 -7.26
CA GLY A 91 0.72 2.05 -6.15
C GLY A 91 1.76 2.33 -5.05
N LEU A 92 1.30 2.68 -3.86
CA LEU A 92 2.16 2.96 -2.72
C LEU A 92 2.01 1.91 -1.62
N THR A 93 3.12 1.34 -1.15
CA THR A 93 3.06 0.56 0.08
C THR A 93 2.73 1.46 1.28
N GLY A 94 1.82 1.01 2.16
CA GLY A 94 1.50 1.73 3.41
C GLY A 94 2.73 1.97 4.30
N THR A 95 3.80 1.21 4.12
CA THR A 95 5.07 1.41 4.85
C THR A 95 5.80 2.71 4.48
N THR A 96 5.44 3.36 3.36
CA THR A 96 5.97 4.69 3.02
C THR A 96 5.57 5.76 4.04
N LEU A 97 4.51 5.52 4.82
CA LEU A 97 4.16 6.37 5.96
C LEU A 97 5.20 6.27 7.08
N LEU A 98 5.74 5.07 7.33
CA LEU A 98 6.78 4.84 8.35
C LEU A 98 8.09 5.54 8.01
N THR A 99 8.40 5.67 6.73
CA THR A 99 9.62 6.34 6.22
C THR A 99 9.41 7.82 5.95
N ARG A 100 8.18 8.34 6.11
CA ARG A 100 7.75 9.70 5.77
C ARG A 100 7.86 10.04 4.28
N ALA A 101 8.01 9.05 3.43
CA ALA A 101 8.14 9.25 1.98
C ALA A 101 6.78 9.38 1.28
N MET A 102 5.67 8.98 1.93
CA MET A 102 4.34 8.97 1.31
C MET A 102 3.95 10.34 0.75
N ALA A 103 4.10 11.41 1.52
CA ALA A 103 3.75 12.76 1.07
C ALA A 103 4.52 13.16 -0.19
N THR A 104 5.84 12.89 -0.22
CA THR A 104 6.68 13.18 -1.38
C THR A 104 6.23 12.45 -2.64
N TYR A 105 5.83 11.18 -2.53
CA TYR A 105 5.31 10.44 -3.67
C TYR A 105 3.98 11.01 -4.19
N LEU A 106 3.06 11.35 -3.29
CA LEU A 106 1.77 11.96 -3.65
C LEU A 106 1.95 13.33 -4.31
N GLU A 107 2.84 14.16 -3.78
CA GLU A 107 3.15 15.49 -4.35
C GLU A 107 3.79 15.40 -5.74
N LYS A 108 4.63 14.39 -5.98
CA LYS A 108 5.34 14.22 -7.25
C LYS A 108 4.49 13.55 -8.35
N ALA A 109 3.38 12.91 -8.00
CA ALA A 109 2.49 12.24 -8.94
C ALA A 109 1.05 12.78 -8.89
N PRO A 110 0.81 14.10 -9.03
CA PRO A 110 -0.50 14.72 -8.76
C PRO A 110 -1.59 14.31 -9.76
N GLN A 111 -1.23 13.74 -10.92
CA GLN A 111 -2.17 13.29 -11.94
C GLN A 111 -2.43 11.78 -11.91
N ALA A 112 -1.69 11.05 -11.09
CA ALA A 112 -1.79 9.60 -11.04
C ALA A 112 -3.03 9.15 -10.26
N TYR A 113 -3.70 8.10 -10.76
CA TYR A 113 -4.65 7.35 -9.96
C TYR A 113 -3.88 6.59 -8.86
N THR A 114 -4.07 7.00 -7.62
CA THR A 114 -3.22 6.54 -6.51
C THR A 114 -3.91 5.51 -5.63
N VAL A 115 -3.26 4.35 -5.48
CA VAL A 115 -3.70 3.24 -4.64
C VAL A 115 -2.68 3.03 -3.51
N ILE A 116 -3.07 3.24 -2.26
CA ILE A 116 -2.24 2.94 -1.09
C ILE A 116 -2.56 1.52 -0.62
N ILE A 117 -1.52 0.66 -0.54
CA ILE A 117 -1.69 -0.79 -0.38
C ILE A 117 -0.85 -1.32 0.78
N GLY A 118 -1.42 -2.22 1.53
CA GLY A 118 -0.69 -3.02 2.52
C GLY A 118 -1.36 -3.06 3.89
N PRO A 119 -0.98 -3.99 4.74
CA PRO A 119 -1.64 -4.18 6.05
C PRO A 119 -1.49 -2.98 7.00
N THR A 120 -0.52 -2.12 6.75
CA THR A 120 -0.25 -0.91 7.54
C THR A 120 -0.98 0.32 7.03
N THR A 121 -1.70 0.23 5.90
CA THR A 121 -2.44 1.35 5.32
C THR A 121 -3.51 1.86 6.29
N PRO A 122 -3.45 3.13 6.74
CA PRO A 122 -4.53 3.73 7.50
C PRO A 122 -5.78 3.89 6.62
N LEU A 123 -6.91 3.37 7.08
CA LEU A 123 -8.19 3.52 6.38
C LEU A 123 -8.85 4.84 6.79
N SER A 124 -8.20 5.95 6.46
CA SER A 124 -8.61 7.29 6.87
C SER A 124 -8.94 8.16 5.66
N PRO A 125 -10.10 8.87 5.66
CA PRO A 125 -10.50 9.77 4.56
C PRO A 125 -9.51 10.92 4.35
N VAL A 126 -8.69 11.24 5.35
CA VAL A 126 -7.63 12.23 5.24
C VAL A 126 -6.67 11.92 4.09
N LEU A 127 -6.39 10.65 3.80
CA LEU A 127 -5.50 10.27 2.70
C LEU A 127 -6.10 10.60 1.33
N PHE A 128 -7.42 10.61 1.19
CA PHE A 128 -8.09 11.03 -0.04
C PHE A 128 -7.90 12.54 -0.31
N SER A 129 -7.92 13.36 0.74
CA SER A 129 -7.65 14.80 0.59
C SER A 129 -6.18 15.10 0.24
N HIS A 130 -5.30 14.13 0.42
CA HIS A 130 -3.89 14.20 0.04
C HIS A 130 -3.56 13.49 -1.29
N GLY A 131 -4.57 13.11 -2.08
CA GLY A 131 -4.35 12.57 -3.43
C GLY A 131 -4.44 11.05 -3.55
N ALA A 132 -4.84 10.30 -2.51
CA ALA A 132 -5.19 8.90 -2.68
C ALA A 132 -6.58 8.76 -3.31
N ASP A 133 -6.76 7.74 -4.16
CA ASP A 133 -8.06 7.37 -4.74
C ASP A 133 -8.59 6.08 -4.11
N VAL A 134 -7.70 5.19 -3.69
CA VAL A 134 -8.04 3.92 -3.04
C VAL A 134 -7.09 3.65 -1.88
N LEU A 135 -7.68 3.20 -0.78
CA LEU A 135 -6.97 2.68 0.40
C LEU A 135 -7.24 1.19 0.51
N ALA A 136 -6.22 0.36 0.37
CA ALA A 136 -6.32 -1.09 0.51
C ALA A 136 -5.50 -1.55 1.71
N GLY A 137 -6.18 -1.93 2.77
CA GLY A 137 -5.60 -2.28 4.06
C GLY A 137 -6.02 -3.66 4.55
N SER A 138 -5.89 -3.86 5.85
CA SER A 138 -6.37 -5.06 6.53
C SER A 138 -7.08 -4.72 7.82
N GLN A 139 -8.05 -5.56 8.17
CA GLN A 139 -8.80 -5.50 9.42
C GLN A 139 -8.68 -6.83 10.16
N VAL A 140 -8.46 -6.76 11.47
CA VAL A 140 -8.50 -7.94 12.34
C VAL A 140 -9.95 -8.16 12.75
N VAL A 141 -10.54 -9.28 12.28
CA VAL A 141 -11.92 -9.66 12.60
C VAL A 141 -12.00 -10.70 13.69
N SER A 142 -10.91 -11.44 13.95
CA SER A 142 -10.80 -12.43 15.02
C SER A 142 -9.51 -12.19 15.81
N PRO A 143 -9.52 -11.29 16.82
CA PRO A 143 -8.29 -10.88 17.52
C PRO A 143 -7.57 -12.02 18.25
N GLY A 144 -8.29 -12.93 18.90
CA GLY A 144 -7.70 -14.03 19.68
C GLY A 144 -6.74 -14.89 18.86
N PRO A 145 -7.20 -15.57 17.79
CA PRO A 145 -6.34 -16.39 16.94
C PRO A 145 -5.17 -15.62 16.32
N VAL A 146 -5.38 -14.34 15.94
CA VAL A 146 -4.31 -13.50 15.40
C VAL A 146 -3.25 -13.22 16.47
N PHE A 147 -3.66 -12.93 17.70
CA PHE A 147 -2.75 -12.69 18.82
C PHE A 147 -1.91 -13.92 19.17
N ASP A 148 -2.54 -15.11 19.16
CA ASP A 148 -1.83 -16.36 19.37
C ASP A 148 -0.83 -16.67 18.24
N GLY A 149 -1.19 -16.37 16.99
CA GLY A 149 -0.28 -16.48 15.86
C GLY A 149 0.94 -15.55 15.97
N ILE A 150 0.75 -14.31 16.45
CA ILE A 150 1.85 -13.39 16.73
C ILE A 150 2.81 -13.95 17.79
N ARG A 151 2.27 -14.51 18.88
CA ARG A 151 3.08 -15.16 19.94
C ARG A 151 3.90 -16.34 19.43
N GLN A 152 3.39 -17.04 18.42
CA GLN A 152 4.05 -18.18 17.77
C GLN A 152 5.03 -17.77 16.68
N GLY A 153 5.17 -16.46 16.38
CA GLY A 153 6.06 -15.96 15.33
C GLY A 153 5.58 -16.24 13.90
N MET A 154 4.28 -16.45 13.72
CA MET A 154 3.72 -16.68 12.37
C MET A 154 3.93 -15.51 11.44
N SER A 155 4.04 -15.78 10.14
CA SER A 155 4.14 -14.77 9.09
C SER A 155 2.79 -14.12 8.79
N PHE A 156 2.81 -12.90 8.21
CA PHE A 156 1.59 -12.20 7.80
C PHE A 156 0.70 -13.03 6.84
N ARG A 157 1.30 -13.88 5.98
CA ARG A 157 0.54 -14.75 5.07
C ARG A 157 -0.33 -15.77 5.81
N GLU A 158 0.12 -16.23 6.97
CA GLU A 158 -0.60 -17.20 7.80
C GLU A 158 -1.76 -16.54 8.54
N PHE A 159 -1.64 -15.25 8.89
CA PHE A 159 -2.69 -14.52 9.59
C PHE A 159 -3.99 -14.37 8.80
N LYS A 160 -3.95 -14.38 7.47
CA LYS A 160 -5.17 -14.37 6.65
C LYS A 160 -6.14 -15.50 7.01
N LYS A 161 -5.61 -16.66 7.41
CA LYS A 161 -6.40 -17.82 7.82
C LYS A 161 -6.87 -17.74 9.28
N LEU A 162 -6.30 -16.83 10.07
CA LEU A 162 -6.57 -16.70 11.49
C LEU A 162 -7.58 -15.61 11.84
N GLY A 163 -8.01 -14.81 10.87
CA GLY A 163 -8.99 -13.75 11.13
C GLY A 163 -8.51 -12.35 10.77
N ILE A 164 -7.69 -12.24 9.72
CA ILE A 164 -7.43 -10.98 9.03
C ILE A 164 -8.22 -10.97 7.73
N GLN A 165 -8.96 -9.90 7.51
CA GLN A 165 -9.68 -9.62 6.29
C GLN A 165 -8.99 -8.47 5.54
N PHE A 166 -8.81 -8.61 4.22
CA PHE A 166 -8.41 -7.50 3.37
C PHE A 166 -9.62 -6.64 3.06
N VAL A 167 -9.44 -5.34 3.18
CA VAL A 167 -10.50 -4.36 3.00
C VAL A 167 -9.99 -3.23 2.12
N ALA A 168 -10.88 -2.66 1.33
CA ALA A 168 -10.56 -1.48 0.55
C ALA A 168 -11.66 -0.43 0.65
N TRP A 169 -11.25 0.81 0.47
CA TRP A 169 -12.10 1.98 0.46
C TRP A 169 -11.72 2.86 -0.71
N SER A 170 -12.66 3.16 -1.59
CA SER A 170 -12.49 4.08 -2.70
C SER A 170 -13.03 5.46 -2.34
N LYS A 171 -12.38 6.49 -2.84
CA LYS A 171 -12.84 7.87 -2.76
C LYS A 171 -14.24 8.06 -3.35
N ASP A 172 -14.57 7.29 -4.41
CA ASP A 172 -15.86 7.36 -5.08
C ASP A 172 -17.03 6.75 -4.25
N THR A 173 -16.72 6.14 -3.10
CA THR A 173 -17.73 5.53 -2.20
C THR A 173 -18.02 6.37 -0.96
N ILE A 174 -17.52 7.61 -0.89
CA ILE A 174 -17.80 8.62 0.11
C ILE A 174 -18.90 9.53 -0.44
#